data_e75b959543b2b8b96d58890c96780f7c
#
_entry.id   e75b959543b2b8b96d58890c96780f7c
#
_cell.length_a   1.000
_cell.length_b   1.000
_cell.length_c   1.000
_cell.angle_alpha   90.00
_cell.angle_beta   90.00
_cell.angle_gamma   90.00
#
_symmetry.space_group_name_H-M   'P 1'
#
loop_
_entity.id
_entity.type
_entity.pdbx_description
1 polymer ?
#
loop_
_entity_poly.entity_id
_entity_poly.type
_entity_poly.pdbx_seq_one_letter_code
_entity_poly.pdbx_strand_id
1 'polypeptide(L)'
;RMGGAMITFWIFVVMAVAPLAAAFFLPTGGSGGSLLGFVLAFIVLFLAAGVGNGSTFRMIPIIFRTLRERAVRDQSDRAALDEARRVGSTEGAATLGFSSAVAAFGGFFIPIAYGTSINLTGGPQGALFFFSVFYLSCMLGTWRWYARRDAEVAS
;
A
#
# COMPACT_ATOMS: atom_id res chain seq x y z
N ARG A 1 -2.83 2.91 20.70
CA ARG A 1 -3.42 3.01 19.34
C ARG A 1 -2.27 2.82 18.36
N MET A 2 -2.37 1.80 17.51
CA MET A 2 -1.39 1.62 16.42
C MET A 2 -1.58 2.77 15.42
N GLY A 3 -0.50 3.50 15.10
CA GLY A 3 -0.54 4.56 14.09
C GLY A 3 -0.79 3.98 12.68
N GLY A 4 -1.27 4.82 11.75
CA GLY A 4 -1.57 4.39 10.38
C GLY A 4 -0.37 3.76 9.67
N ALA A 5 0.84 4.27 9.92
CA ALA A 5 2.08 3.72 9.38
C ALA A 5 2.36 2.28 9.81
N MET A 6 2.06 1.92 11.06
CA MET A 6 2.24 0.56 11.56
C MET A 6 1.24 -0.42 10.92
N ILE A 7 0.00 0.03 10.71
CA ILE A 7 -1.00 -0.76 9.99
C ILE A 7 -0.53 -1.00 8.55
N THR A 8 -0.11 0.04 7.86
CA THR A 8 0.39 -0.04 6.48
C THR A 8 1.60 -0.97 6.39
N PHE A 9 2.53 -0.91 7.35
CA PHE A 9 3.68 -1.82 7.41
C PHE A 9 3.24 -3.30 7.48
N TRP A 10 2.36 -3.65 8.41
CA TRP A 10 1.87 -5.02 8.55
C TRP A 10 1.08 -5.50 7.34
N ILE A 11 0.33 -4.61 6.71
CA ILE A 11 -0.36 -4.92 5.46
C ILE A 11 0.63 -5.29 4.36
N PHE A 12 1.74 -4.57 4.20
CA PHE A 12 2.77 -4.94 3.23
C PHE A 12 3.44 -6.27 3.56
N VAL A 13 3.61 -6.62 4.85
CA VAL A 13 4.07 -7.96 5.25
C VAL A 13 3.10 -9.03 4.73
N VAL A 14 1.81 -8.87 4.96
CA VAL A 14 0.79 -9.82 4.46
C VAL A 14 0.78 -9.87 2.94
N MET A 15 0.85 -8.73 2.26
CA MET A 15 0.88 -8.64 0.80
C MET A 15 2.15 -9.21 0.19
N ALA A 16 3.27 -9.26 0.91
CA ALA A 16 4.49 -9.93 0.45
C ALA A 16 4.40 -11.45 0.57
N VAL A 17 3.71 -11.95 1.61
CA VAL A 17 3.58 -13.40 1.86
C VAL A 17 2.45 -14.04 1.05
N ALA A 18 1.32 -13.35 0.89
CA ALA A 18 0.14 -13.91 0.23
C ALA A 18 0.39 -14.38 -1.23
N PRO A 19 1.13 -13.68 -2.10
CA PRO A 19 1.47 -14.15 -3.43
C PRO A 19 2.35 -15.41 -3.41
N LEU A 20 3.26 -15.55 -2.44
CA LEU A 20 4.07 -16.75 -2.26
C LEU A 20 3.20 -17.95 -1.86
N ALA A 21 2.25 -17.74 -0.95
CA ALA A 21 1.28 -18.75 -0.60
C ALA A 21 0.42 -19.14 -1.82
N ALA A 22 -0.04 -18.16 -2.62
CA ALA A 22 -0.76 -18.43 -3.85
C ALA A 22 0.08 -19.25 -4.84
N ALA A 23 1.37 -18.91 -5.01
CA ALA A 23 2.29 -19.67 -5.86
C ALA A 23 2.47 -21.13 -5.40
N PHE A 24 2.48 -21.36 -4.08
CA PHE A 24 2.58 -22.72 -3.51
C PHE A 24 1.36 -23.60 -3.83
N PHE A 25 0.16 -23.01 -3.91
CA PHE A 25 -1.07 -23.72 -4.24
C PHE A 25 -1.30 -23.92 -5.74
N LEU A 26 -0.43 -23.41 -6.61
CA LEU A 26 -0.51 -23.66 -8.04
C LEU A 26 -0.04 -25.07 -8.38
N PRO A 27 -0.66 -25.74 -9.38
CA PRO A 27 -0.18 -27.02 -9.85
C PRO A 27 1.22 -26.91 -10.46
N THR A 28 2.09 -27.83 -10.11
CA THR A 28 3.43 -27.95 -10.68
C THR A 28 3.52 -29.23 -11.51
N GLY A 29 3.93 -29.11 -12.77
CA GLY A 29 4.10 -30.28 -13.64
C GLY A 29 2.80 -31.01 -14.03
N GLY A 30 1.66 -30.34 -14.01
CA GLY A 30 0.35 -30.90 -14.41
C GLY A 30 -0.34 -31.75 -13.34
N SER A 31 0.22 -31.84 -12.14
CA SER A 31 -0.38 -32.55 -11.00
C SER A 31 -0.25 -31.73 -9.70
N GLY A 32 -1.13 -31.99 -8.76
CA GLY A 32 -1.18 -31.28 -7.47
C GLY A 32 -1.85 -29.91 -7.59
N GLY A 33 -1.60 -29.08 -6.57
CA GLY A 33 -2.25 -27.78 -6.43
C GLY A 33 -3.58 -27.85 -5.69
N SER A 34 -4.05 -26.70 -5.22
CA SER A 34 -5.33 -26.55 -4.52
C SER A 34 -5.99 -25.26 -4.98
N LEU A 35 -7.06 -25.37 -5.75
CA LEU A 35 -7.85 -24.22 -6.16
C LEU A 35 -8.38 -23.45 -4.95
N LEU A 36 -8.85 -24.16 -3.93
CA LEU A 36 -9.35 -23.54 -2.71
C LEU A 36 -8.24 -22.75 -2.00
N GLY A 37 -7.05 -23.35 -1.83
CA GLY A 37 -5.90 -22.69 -1.21
C GLY A 37 -5.47 -21.44 -1.99
N PHE A 38 -5.43 -21.54 -3.33
CA PHE A 38 -5.13 -20.41 -4.21
C PHE A 38 -6.15 -19.28 -4.05
N VAL A 39 -7.45 -19.58 -4.10
CA VAL A 39 -8.52 -18.58 -3.93
C VAL A 39 -8.44 -17.93 -2.55
N LEU A 40 -8.22 -18.70 -1.49
CA LEU A 40 -8.09 -18.16 -0.13
C LEU A 40 -6.87 -17.22 -0.01
N ALA A 41 -5.73 -17.58 -0.59
CA ALA A 41 -4.55 -16.70 -0.62
C ALA A 41 -4.84 -15.37 -1.34
N PHE A 42 -5.57 -15.41 -2.46
CA PHE A 42 -6.00 -14.20 -3.15
C PHE A 42 -7.02 -13.38 -2.37
N ILE A 43 -7.97 -14.01 -1.68
CA ILE A 43 -8.91 -13.29 -0.79
C ILE A 43 -8.13 -12.54 0.30
N VAL A 44 -7.14 -13.18 0.94
CA VAL A 44 -6.28 -12.52 1.94
C VAL A 44 -5.53 -11.35 1.32
N LEU A 45 -4.97 -11.52 0.11
CA LEU A 45 -4.28 -10.46 -0.61
C LEU A 45 -5.19 -9.26 -0.90
N PHE A 46 -6.40 -9.50 -1.39
CA PHE A 46 -7.37 -8.43 -1.69
C PHE A 46 -7.86 -7.73 -0.42
N LEU A 47 -8.11 -8.46 0.66
CA LEU A 47 -8.47 -7.87 1.95
C LEU A 47 -7.34 -6.99 2.48
N ALA A 48 -6.10 -7.48 2.44
CA ALA A 48 -4.93 -6.72 2.83
C ALA A 48 -4.79 -5.44 1.99
N ALA A 49 -4.90 -5.55 0.66
CA ALA A 49 -4.84 -4.41 -0.25
C ALA A 49 -5.94 -3.37 0.05
N GLY A 50 -7.17 -3.82 0.33
CA GLY A 50 -8.29 -2.95 0.69
C GLY A 50 -8.04 -2.19 2.01
N VAL A 51 -7.59 -2.89 3.04
CA VAL A 51 -7.24 -2.26 4.33
C VAL A 51 -6.07 -1.30 4.20
N GLY A 52 -5.03 -1.68 3.44
CA GLY A 52 -3.87 -0.82 3.17
C GLY A 52 -4.24 0.45 2.42
N ASN A 53 -5.07 0.34 1.39
CA ASN A 53 -5.58 1.46 0.64
C ASN A 53 -6.38 2.41 1.55
N GLY A 54 -7.34 1.89 2.33
CA GLY A 54 -8.12 2.67 3.27
C GLY A 54 -7.28 3.38 4.33
N SER A 55 -6.22 2.72 4.85
CA SER A 55 -5.26 3.32 5.78
C SER A 55 -4.52 4.50 5.15
N THR A 56 -4.02 4.33 3.94
CA THR A 56 -3.27 5.37 3.21
C THR A 56 -4.16 6.58 2.88
N PHE A 57 -5.38 6.33 2.40
CA PHE A 57 -6.36 7.38 2.09
C PHE A 57 -6.72 8.23 3.31
N ARG A 58 -6.76 7.62 4.48
CA ARG A 58 -7.00 8.35 5.74
C ARG A 58 -5.77 9.13 6.21
N MET A 59 -4.58 8.56 6.04
CA MET A 59 -3.34 9.11 6.58
C MET A 59 -2.88 10.37 5.83
N ILE A 60 -2.97 10.40 4.51
CA ILE A 60 -2.46 11.50 3.68
C ILE A 60 -3.09 12.85 4.07
N PRO A 61 -4.42 13.04 4.13
CA PRO A 61 -5.00 14.32 4.52
C PRO A 61 -4.62 14.75 5.95
N ILE A 62 -4.47 13.79 6.87
CA ILE A 62 -4.07 14.09 8.25
C ILE A 62 -2.65 14.63 8.30
N ILE A 63 -1.72 14.04 7.55
CA ILE A 63 -0.33 14.50 7.46
C ILE A 63 -0.28 15.94 6.95
N PHE A 64 -0.94 16.24 5.83
CA PHE A 64 -0.94 17.59 5.25
C PHE A 64 -1.54 18.63 6.21
N ARG A 65 -2.66 18.32 6.85
CA ARG A 65 -3.24 19.19 7.87
C ARG A 65 -2.27 19.44 9.02
N THR A 66 -1.69 18.38 9.57
CA THR A 66 -0.76 18.50 10.71
C THR A 66 0.47 19.33 10.36
N LEU A 67 1.03 19.14 9.15
CA LEU A 67 2.17 19.93 8.68
C LEU A 67 1.82 21.41 8.56
N ARG A 68 0.65 21.74 7.99
CA ARG A 68 0.19 23.13 7.87
C ARG A 68 -0.13 23.77 9.22
N GLU A 69 -0.78 23.05 10.14
CA GLU A 69 -1.04 23.51 11.49
C GLU A 69 0.27 23.81 12.25
N ARG A 70 1.28 22.94 12.15
CA ARG A 70 2.60 23.13 12.77
C ARG A 70 3.36 24.34 12.21
N ALA A 71 3.10 24.72 10.97
CA ALA A 71 3.73 25.87 10.33
C ALA A 71 3.16 27.23 10.80
N VAL A 72 2.01 27.25 11.47
CA VAL A 72 1.43 28.45 12.05
C VAL A 72 2.25 28.89 13.27
N ARG A 73 2.78 30.12 13.25
CA ARG A 73 3.66 30.63 14.32
C ARG A 73 2.90 30.88 15.63
N ASP A 74 1.70 31.43 15.53
CA ASP A 74 0.84 31.69 16.70
C ASP A 74 -0.28 30.66 16.76
N GLN A 75 -0.10 29.68 17.63
CA GLN A 75 -1.07 28.60 17.84
C GLN A 75 -2.35 29.06 18.57
N SER A 76 -2.41 30.30 19.02
CA SER A 76 -3.63 30.93 19.61
C SER A 76 -4.51 31.60 18.55
N ASP A 77 -3.97 31.89 17.37
CA ASP A 77 -4.71 32.47 16.25
C ASP A 77 -5.58 31.40 15.56
N ARG A 78 -6.86 31.37 15.95
CA ARG A 78 -7.84 30.43 15.41
C ARG A 78 -8.07 30.61 13.91
N ALA A 79 -8.06 31.84 13.41
CA ALA A 79 -8.28 32.12 12.00
C ALA A 79 -7.13 31.57 11.15
N ALA A 80 -5.88 31.75 11.59
CA ALA A 80 -4.70 31.20 10.93
C ALA A 80 -4.70 29.66 10.97
N LEU A 81 -5.12 29.05 12.09
CA LEU A 81 -5.24 27.61 12.19
C LEU A 81 -6.34 27.02 11.27
N ASP A 82 -7.49 27.67 11.19
CA ASP A 82 -8.58 27.23 10.33
C ASP A 82 -8.21 27.34 8.85
N GLU A 83 -7.51 28.40 8.45
CA GLU A 83 -6.96 28.52 7.11
C GLU A 83 -5.90 27.47 6.82
N ALA A 84 -5.00 27.19 7.75
CA ALA A 84 -3.99 26.13 7.63
C ALA A 84 -4.64 24.73 7.44
N ARG A 85 -5.72 24.46 8.17
CA ARG A 85 -6.51 23.22 8.01
C ARG A 85 -7.17 23.13 6.64
N ARG A 86 -7.74 24.23 6.18
CA ARG A 86 -8.38 24.30 4.86
C ARG A 86 -7.38 24.02 3.74
N VAL A 87 -6.24 24.73 3.77
CA VAL A 87 -5.16 24.55 2.79
C VAL A 87 -4.61 23.12 2.85
N GLY A 88 -4.28 22.60 4.04
CA GLY A 88 -3.79 21.24 4.21
C GLY A 88 -4.77 20.17 3.73
N SER A 89 -6.08 20.37 3.93
CA SER A 89 -7.10 19.46 3.41
C SER A 89 -7.15 19.47 1.88
N THR A 90 -7.03 20.63 1.25
CA THR A 90 -7.01 20.77 -0.21
C THR A 90 -5.76 20.11 -0.82
N GLU A 91 -4.59 20.34 -0.24
CA GLU A 91 -3.33 19.71 -0.67
C GLU A 91 -3.37 18.19 -0.49
N GLY A 92 -3.89 17.72 0.63
CA GLY A 92 -4.08 16.30 0.88
C GLY A 92 -5.03 15.65 -0.13
N ALA A 93 -6.14 16.30 -0.46
CA ALA A 93 -7.07 15.82 -1.48
C ALA A 93 -6.44 15.78 -2.88
N ALA A 94 -5.68 16.82 -3.26
CA ALA A 94 -4.96 16.85 -4.54
C ALA A 94 -3.91 15.73 -4.63
N THR A 95 -3.16 15.50 -3.55
CA THR A 95 -2.18 14.41 -3.45
C THR A 95 -2.83 13.04 -3.57
N LEU A 96 -3.99 12.84 -2.92
CA LEU A 96 -4.77 11.61 -3.06
C LEU A 96 -5.26 11.40 -4.49
N GLY A 97 -5.80 12.44 -5.13
CA GLY A 97 -6.24 12.37 -6.52
C GLY A 97 -5.12 11.98 -7.46
N PHE A 98 -3.95 12.63 -7.34
CA PHE A 98 -2.77 12.30 -8.13
C PHE A 98 -2.28 10.87 -7.88
N SER A 99 -2.14 10.48 -6.60
CA SER A 99 -1.70 9.14 -6.23
C SER A 99 -2.66 8.06 -6.75
N SER A 100 -3.97 8.31 -6.69
CA SER A 100 -4.99 7.40 -7.22
C SER A 100 -4.91 7.27 -8.73
N ALA A 101 -4.65 8.36 -9.45
CA ALA A 101 -4.45 8.32 -10.90
C ALA A 101 -3.21 7.47 -11.27
N VAL A 102 -2.09 7.67 -10.58
CA VAL A 102 -0.87 6.85 -10.77
C VAL A 102 -1.15 5.38 -10.43
N ALA A 103 -1.87 5.10 -9.34
CA ALA A 103 -2.22 3.73 -8.94
C ALA A 103 -3.11 3.02 -9.97
N ALA A 104 -4.00 3.75 -10.65
CA ALA A 104 -4.84 3.19 -11.72
C ALA A 104 -3.98 2.65 -12.88
N PHE A 105 -2.89 3.32 -13.24
CA PHE A 105 -1.93 2.78 -14.21
C PHE A 105 -1.26 1.50 -13.71
N GLY A 106 -0.99 1.39 -12.39
CA GLY A 106 -0.47 0.16 -11.79
C GLY A 106 -1.37 -1.06 -12.06
N GLY A 107 -2.69 -0.88 -12.00
CA GLY A 107 -3.67 -1.91 -12.33
C GLY A 107 -3.55 -2.45 -13.76
N PHE A 108 -3.10 -1.61 -14.71
CA PHE A 108 -2.85 -2.04 -16.09
C PHE A 108 -1.64 -2.96 -16.21
N PHE A 109 -0.60 -2.75 -15.41
CA PHE A 109 0.62 -3.58 -15.46
C PHE A 109 0.44 -4.96 -14.85
N ILE A 110 -0.54 -5.19 -13.99
CA ILE A 110 -0.77 -6.49 -13.35
C ILE A 110 -1.08 -7.59 -14.39
N PRO A 111 -2.09 -7.43 -15.28
CA PRO A 111 -2.37 -8.41 -16.33
C PRO A 111 -1.18 -8.62 -17.27
N ILE A 112 -0.44 -7.57 -17.60
CA ILE A 112 0.76 -7.67 -18.45
C ILE A 112 1.83 -8.53 -17.78
N ALA A 113 2.11 -8.31 -16.50
CA ALA A 113 3.08 -9.08 -15.75
C ALA A 113 2.71 -10.57 -15.72
N TYR A 114 1.44 -10.90 -15.48
CA TYR A 114 0.95 -12.28 -15.53
C TYR A 114 1.05 -12.88 -16.93
N GLY A 115 0.60 -12.16 -17.95
CA GLY A 115 0.69 -12.61 -19.35
C GLY A 115 2.15 -12.87 -19.78
N THR A 116 3.05 -11.97 -19.44
CA THR A 116 4.48 -12.12 -19.72
C THR A 116 5.08 -13.30 -18.96
N SER A 117 4.74 -13.48 -17.68
CA SER A 117 5.19 -14.63 -16.90
C SER A 117 4.74 -15.94 -17.52
N ILE A 118 3.47 -16.07 -17.89
CA ILE A 118 2.92 -17.27 -18.52
C ILE A 118 3.62 -17.56 -19.85
N ASN A 119 3.85 -16.56 -20.69
CA ASN A 119 4.51 -16.72 -21.97
C ASN A 119 5.98 -17.12 -21.86
N LEU A 120 6.70 -16.62 -20.86
CA LEU A 120 8.14 -16.86 -20.71
C LEU A 120 8.44 -18.13 -19.90
N THR A 121 7.63 -18.44 -18.87
CA THR A 121 7.91 -19.52 -17.91
C THR A 121 6.87 -20.62 -17.90
N GLY A 122 5.81 -20.50 -18.69
CA GLY A 122 4.70 -21.46 -18.73
C GLY A 122 3.72 -21.35 -17.56
N GLY A 123 3.91 -20.36 -16.67
CA GLY A 123 3.04 -20.21 -15.50
C GLY A 123 3.08 -18.80 -14.87
N PRO A 124 2.14 -18.50 -13.96
CA PRO A 124 2.03 -17.19 -13.31
C PRO A 124 3.01 -17.01 -12.14
N GLN A 125 3.81 -18.03 -11.78
CA GLN A 125 4.68 -18.02 -10.61
C GLN A 125 5.69 -16.86 -10.64
N GLY A 126 6.27 -16.56 -11.81
CA GLY A 126 7.22 -15.47 -11.98
C GLY A 126 6.61 -14.10 -11.62
N ALA A 127 5.37 -13.85 -12.03
CA ALA A 127 4.64 -12.62 -11.67
C ALA A 127 4.36 -12.56 -10.15
N LEU A 128 3.98 -13.66 -9.53
CA LEU A 128 3.73 -13.74 -8.09
C LEU A 128 5.02 -13.45 -7.29
N PHE A 129 6.16 -14.00 -7.70
CA PHE A 129 7.46 -13.67 -7.10
C PHE A 129 7.83 -12.20 -7.28
N PHE A 130 7.64 -11.66 -8.47
CA PHE A 130 7.90 -10.25 -8.75
C PHE A 130 7.08 -9.33 -7.83
N PHE A 131 5.78 -9.58 -7.67
CA PHE A 131 4.94 -8.80 -6.76
C PHE A 131 5.34 -8.96 -5.30
N SER A 132 5.76 -10.16 -4.86
CA SER A 132 6.28 -10.34 -3.48
C SER A 132 7.51 -9.48 -3.22
N VAL A 133 8.47 -9.44 -4.15
CA VAL A 133 9.66 -8.59 -4.05
C VAL A 133 9.27 -7.11 -4.05
N PHE A 134 8.32 -6.72 -4.88
CA PHE A 134 7.79 -5.36 -4.92
C PHE A 134 7.17 -4.96 -3.57
N TYR A 135 6.33 -5.80 -2.97
CA TYR A 135 5.75 -5.53 -1.66
C TYR A 135 6.77 -5.50 -0.53
N LEU A 136 7.81 -6.34 -0.59
CA LEU A 136 8.95 -6.26 0.33
C LEU A 136 9.67 -4.91 0.22
N SER A 137 9.87 -4.37 -0.97
CA SER A 137 10.47 -3.05 -1.15
C SER A 137 9.58 -1.93 -0.57
N CYS A 138 8.26 -2.03 -0.75
CA CYS A 138 7.29 -1.12 -0.14
C CYS A 138 7.29 -1.20 1.40
N MET A 139 7.40 -2.42 1.95
CA MET A 139 7.53 -2.66 3.38
C MET A 139 8.78 -1.97 3.95
N LEU A 140 9.93 -2.17 3.31
CA LEU A 140 11.20 -1.56 3.70
C LEU A 140 11.13 -0.02 3.62
N GLY A 141 10.55 0.52 2.56
CA GLY A 141 10.30 1.95 2.42
C GLY A 141 9.41 2.48 3.55
N THR A 142 8.28 1.84 3.80
CA THR A 142 7.37 2.24 4.90
C THR A 142 8.06 2.19 6.25
N TRP A 143 8.81 1.13 6.50
CA TRP A 143 9.59 1.01 7.74
C TRP A 143 10.64 2.11 7.86
N ARG A 144 11.39 2.38 6.79
CA ARG A 144 12.51 3.33 6.79
C ARG A 144 12.07 4.77 7.05
N TRP A 145 10.92 5.19 6.50
CA TRP A 145 10.50 6.60 6.53
C TRP A 145 9.34 6.89 7.48
N TYR A 146 8.49 5.91 7.81
CA TYR A 146 7.26 6.14 8.55
C TYR A 146 7.11 5.32 9.84
N ALA A 147 7.67 4.10 9.92
CA ALA A 147 7.43 3.20 11.03
C ALA A 147 8.52 3.23 12.11
N ARG A 148 9.65 3.88 11.88
CA ARG A 148 10.71 4.04 12.89
C ARG A 148 10.27 5.03 13.96
N ARG A 149 10.75 4.81 15.21
CA ARG A 149 10.43 5.68 16.38
C ARG A 149 10.86 7.14 16.19
N ASP A 150 11.87 7.38 15.34
CA ASP A 150 12.42 8.70 15.03
C ASP A 150 11.93 9.23 13.66
N ALA A 151 10.78 8.76 13.17
CA ALA A 151 10.24 9.23 11.91
C ALA A 151 9.79 10.69 12.04
N GLU A 152 10.22 11.54 11.10
CA GLU A 152 9.90 12.99 11.10
C GLU A 152 8.40 13.27 11.03
N VAL A 153 7.63 12.32 10.54
CA VAL A 153 6.17 12.39 10.41
C VAL A 153 5.54 11.26 11.20
N ALA A 154 5.25 11.51 12.47
CA ALA A 154 4.47 10.60 13.28
C ALA A 154 3.00 10.62 12.82
N SER A 155 2.50 9.47 12.42
CA SER A 155 1.11 9.27 11.98
C SER A 155 0.31 8.48 13.03
#